data_48139a78f3abed856b6cf01df5ff6210
#
_entry.id   48139a78f3abed856b6cf01df5ff6210
#
_cell.length_a   1.000
_cell.length_b   1.000
_cell.length_c   1.000
_cell.angle_alpha   90.00
_cell.angle_beta   90.00
_cell.angle_gamma   90.00
#
_symmetry.space_group_name_H-M   'P 1'
#
loop_
_entity.id
_entity.type
_entity.pdbx_description
1 polymer ?
#
loop_
_entity_poly.entity_id
_entity_poly.type
_entity_poly.pdbx_seq_one_letter_code
_entity_poly.pdbx_strand_id
1 'polypeptide(L)'
;MDAGWVIGGRFTMLDRIGTGGTSRVWRAYDRAEGRYCAAKLVRRRGPTSMQRVVRERALRLAHPHVVTPYASCTADDDVLLAMELVSGGSLETLLGDYGRLPPAYAAEVLDQLLAALGHIHGAGVVHRDVKPANLLLEPSPVGAPHVRLADFGIALGDDGMRLTTTGFTVGTPGYLAPEVLDWNRPGPRQDLYAAGMVCWRMLTGAGDPAPRQRVGPVPAGVPPALWSVVGRLCADDPARRPESAAMARRALAACRLELRFPVRTLDGEPLQIFDHLGPPPR
;
A
#
# COMPACT_ATOMS: atom_id res chain seq x y z
N MET A 1 14.81 -18.15 -13.83
CA MET A 1 15.96 -18.13 -12.91
C MET A 1 15.53 -19.00 -11.73
N ASP A 2 16.31 -20.03 -11.45
CA ASP A 2 15.98 -21.04 -10.45
C ASP A 2 16.21 -20.50 -9.02
N ALA A 3 15.48 -21.05 -8.02
CA ALA A 3 15.68 -20.75 -6.61
C ALA A 3 17.14 -21.07 -6.21
N GLY A 4 17.72 -20.25 -5.32
CA GLY A 4 19.05 -20.48 -4.79
C GLY A 4 20.21 -19.69 -5.43
N TRP A 5 19.95 -18.81 -6.46
CA TRP A 5 21.04 -17.95 -6.96
C TRP A 5 21.29 -16.76 -6.01
N VAL A 6 22.53 -16.25 -6.02
CA VAL A 6 22.96 -15.19 -5.12
C VAL A 6 23.16 -13.88 -5.88
N ILE A 7 22.57 -12.81 -5.39
CA ILE A 7 22.72 -11.46 -5.94
C ILE A 7 23.63 -10.63 -5.04
N GLY A 8 24.61 -9.95 -5.66
CA GLY A 8 25.56 -9.07 -4.97
C GLY A 8 26.38 -9.76 -3.87
N GLY A 9 26.55 -11.09 -3.91
CA GLY A 9 27.21 -11.87 -2.88
C GLY A 9 26.47 -11.92 -1.53
N ARG A 10 25.33 -11.24 -1.41
CA ARG A 10 24.60 -11.01 -0.16
C ARG A 10 23.24 -11.69 -0.11
N PHE A 11 22.43 -11.58 -1.16
CA PHE A 11 21.04 -12.03 -1.15
C PHE A 11 20.87 -13.37 -1.85
N THR A 12 20.54 -14.42 -1.11
CA THR A 12 20.16 -15.73 -1.67
C THR A 12 18.68 -15.69 -2.01
N MET A 13 18.35 -15.75 -3.29
CA MET A 13 16.98 -15.74 -3.78
C MET A 13 16.35 -17.12 -3.59
N LEU A 14 15.14 -17.17 -3.03
CA LEU A 14 14.46 -18.42 -2.69
C LEU A 14 13.27 -18.67 -3.62
N ASP A 15 12.12 -18.11 -3.29
CA ASP A 15 10.89 -18.30 -4.05
C ASP A 15 10.26 -16.94 -4.40
N ARG A 16 9.47 -16.93 -5.46
CA ARG A 16 8.80 -15.72 -5.90
C ARG A 16 7.49 -15.56 -5.14
N ILE A 17 7.35 -14.44 -4.44
CA ILE A 17 6.19 -14.13 -3.60
C ILE A 17 5.23 -13.09 -4.21
N GLY A 18 5.63 -12.44 -5.31
CA GLY A 18 4.77 -11.47 -5.97
C GLY A 18 5.21 -11.15 -7.40
N THR A 19 4.24 -10.78 -8.24
CA THR A 19 4.46 -10.29 -9.60
C THR A 19 3.66 -9.02 -9.81
N GLY A 20 4.36 -7.95 -10.20
CA GLY A 20 3.76 -6.72 -10.72
C GLY A 20 4.12 -6.53 -12.19
N GLY A 21 3.48 -5.60 -12.89
CA GLY A 21 3.68 -5.41 -14.34
C GLY A 21 5.13 -5.20 -14.79
N THR A 22 5.97 -4.58 -13.96
CA THR A 22 7.39 -4.28 -14.27
C THR A 22 8.35 -4.73 -13.19
N SER A 23 7.90 -5.36 -12.11
CA SER A 23 8.72 -5.79 -10.99
C SER A 23 8.39 -7.21 -10.54
N ARG A 24 9.40 -7.91 -10.04
CA ARG A 24 9.29 -9.23 -9.45
C ARG A 24 9.75 -9.16 -8.01
N VAL A 25 8.95 -9.70 -7.09
CA VAL A 25 9.26 -9.74 -5.66
C VAL A 25 9.55 -11.19 -5.27
N TRP A 26 10.68 -11.39 -4.62
CA TRP A 26 11.15 -12.67 -4.15
C TRP A 26 11.28 -12.68 -2.64
N ARG A 27 11.03 -13.80 -2.02
CA ARG A 27 11.56 -14.08 -0.69
C ARG A 27 13.05 -14.39 -0.87
N ALA A 28 13.90 -13.73 -0.09
CA ALA A 28 15.32 -13.92 -0.13
C ALA A 28 15.89 -14.01 1.29
N TYR A 29 17.07 -14.60 1.42
CA TYR A 29 17.84 -14.59 2.66
C TYR A 29 19.00 -13.60 2.54
N ASP A 30 18.97 -12.59 3.41
CA ASP A 30 20.04 -11.60 3.53
C ASP A 30 21.14 -12.15 4.43
N ARG A 31 22.28 -12.56 3.83
CA ARG A 31 23.42 -13.15 4.53
C ARG A 31 24.12 -12.18 5.48
N ALA A 32 24.06 -10.87 5.21
CA ALA A 32 24.67 -9.85 6.04
C ALA A 32 23.86 -9.57 7.31
N GLU A 33 22.53 -9.59 7.20
CA GLU A 33 21.60 -9.35 8.31
C GLU A 33 21.17 -10.65 9.01
N GLY A 34 21.44 -11.82 8.41
CA GLY A 34 21.05 -13.12 8.95
C GLY A 34 19.55 -13.34 9.02
N ARG A 35 18.77 -12.74 8.10
CA ARG A 35 17.29 -12.79 8.11
C ARG A 35 16.68 -12.93 6.72
N TYR A 36 15.42 -13.38 6.69
CA TYR A 36 14.63 -13.35 5.46
C TYR A 36 14.14 -11.95 5.16
N CYS A 37 14.02 -11.64 3.86
CA CYS A 37 13.56 -10.35 3.37
C CYS A 37 12.73 -10.50 2.09
N ALA A 38 12.00 -9.47 1.74
CA ALA A 38 11.42 -9.28 0.42
C ALA A 38 12.45 -8.58 -0.48
N ALA A 39 12.81 -9.22 -1.59
CA ALA A 39 13.75 -8.70 -2.56
C ALA A 39 13.02 -8.32 -3.84
N LYS A 40 12.84 -7.03 -4.07
CA LYS A 40 12.19 -6.49 -5.26
C LYS A 40 13.23 -6.18 -6.33
N LEU A 41 13.13 -6.87 -7.49
CA LEU A 41 13.95 -6.57 -8.66
C LEU A 41 13.24 -5.54 -9.54
N VAL A 42 13.90 -4.42 -9.76
CA VAL A 42 13.41 -3.30 -10.57
C VAL A 42 14.39 -3.05 -11.72
N ARG A 43 13.87 -3.00 -12.94
CA ARG A 43 14.71 -2.77 -14.13
C ARG A 43 15.34 -1.38 -14.08
N ARG A 44 16.65 -1.32 -14.27
CA ARG A 44 17.43 -0.06 -14.22
C ARG A 44 17.08 0.82 -15.40
N ARG A 45 16.55 2.01 -15.12
CA ARG A 45 16.30 3.05 -16.11
C ARG A 45 17.17 4.28 -15.77
N GLY A 46 18.40 4.36 -16.33
CA GLY A 46 19.26 5.53 -16.14
C GLY A 46 20.50 5.30 -15.24
N PRO A 47 21.32 6.35 -15.02
CA PRO A 47 22.63 6.22 -14.38
C PRO A 47 22.56 5.96 -12.86
N THR A 48 23.67 5.53 -12.31
CA THR A 48 23.96 4.94 -10.99
C THR A 48 23.54 5.76 -9.75
N SER A 49 23.00 6.97 -9.89
CA SER A 49 22.58 7.83 -8.78
C SER A 49 21.36 7.33 -7.97
N MET A 50 20.59 6.39 -8.56
CA MET A 50 19.34 5.90 -7.96
C MET A 50 19.54 5.14 -6.63
N GLN A 51 20.64 4.39 -6.46
CA GLN A 51 20.89 3.64 -5.24
C GLN A 51 21.09 4.54 -4.02
N ARG A 52 21.82 5.67 -4.20
CA ARG A 52 22.06 6.63 -3.12
C ARG A 52 20.77 7.35 -2.72
N VAL A 53 20.00 7.78 -3.70
CA VAL A 53 18.69 8.44 -3.49
C VAL A 53 17.69 7.52 -2.79
N VAL A 54 17.62 6.24 -3.20
CA VAL A 54 16.76 5.23 -2.56
C VAL A 54 17.14 5.05 -1.09
N ARG A 55 18.44 4.91 -0.79
CA ARG A 55 18.92 4.70 0.59
C ARG A 55 18.69 5.91 1.49
N GLU A 56 19.00 7.12 1.02
CA GLU A 56 18.78 8.36 1.79
C GLU A 56 17.29 8.63 2.05
N ARG A 57 16.43 8.36 1.05
CA ARG A 57 14.97 8.51 1.20
C ARG A 57 14.37 7.43 2.09
N ALA A 58 14.83 6.18 1.98
CA ALA A 58 14.32 5.09 2.80
C ALA A 58 14.46 5.36 4.30
N LEU A 59 15.60 5.91 4.74
CA LEU A 59 15.82 6.27 6.14
C LEU A 59 14.86 7.36 6.66
N ARG A 60 14.42 8.27 5.79
CA ARG A 60 13.46 9.35 6.13
C ARG A 60 12.01 8.87 6.16
N LEU A 61 11.73 7.69 5.57
CA LEU A 61 10.38 7.14 5.44
C LEU A 61 10.10 6.00 6.41
N ALA A 62 11.01 5.73 7.36
CA ALA A 62 10.81 4.69 8.36
C ALA A 62 9.62 5.01 9.26
N HIS A 63 8.60 4.13 9.24
CA HIS A 63 7.37 4.28 10.01
C HIS A 63 6.74 2.90 10.22
N PRO A 64 6.06 2.61 11.36
CA PRO A 64 5.45 1.31 11.62
C PRO A 64 4.51 0.80 10.52
N HIS A 65 3.85 1.71 9.81
CA HIS A 65 2.91 1.38 8.74
C HIS A 65 3.48 1.61 7.33
N VAL A 66 4.81 1.56 7.17
CA VAL A 66 5.46 1.79 5.86
C VAL A 66 6.54 0.74 5.66
N VAL A 67 6.53 0.07 4.50
CA VAL A 67 7.61 -0.85 4.08
C VAL A 67 8.64 -0.05 3.29
N THR A 68 9.85 0.11 3.84
CA THR A 68 10.95 0.81 3.16
C THR A 68 12.10 -0.14 2.84
N PRO A 69 12.80 0.06 1.70
CA PRO A 69 14.03 -0.66 1.45
C PRO A 69 15.10 -0.30 2.49
N TYR A 70 15.69 -1.29 3.14
CA TYR A 70 16.81 -1.10 4.06
C TYR A 70 18.17 -1.33 3.40
N ALA A 71 18.20 -2.03 2.26
CA ALA A 71 19.41 -2.26 1.48
C ALA A 71 19.08 -2.33 -0.02
N SER A 72 20.10 -2.08 -0.84
CA SER A 72 20.02 -2.23 -2.29
C SER A 72 21.32 -2.70 -2.87
N CYS A 73 21.27 -3.45 -3.98
CA CYS A 73 22.45 -3.80 -4.77
C CYS A 73 22.12 -3.84 -6.26
N THR A 74 23.15 -3.73 -7.10
CA THR A 74 23.01 -3.88 -8.55
C THR A 74 23.03 -5.37 -8.92
N ALA A 75 22.16 -5.77 -9.82
CA ALA A 75 22.04 -7.12 -10.35
C ALA A 75 21.89 -7.02 -11.87
N ASP A 76 23.00 -7.12 -12.61
CA ASP A 76 23.04 -6.91 -14.06
C ASP A 76 22.32 -5.63 -14.49
N ASP A 77 21.23 -5.75 -15.26
CA ASP A 77 20.40 -4.63 -15.70
C ASP A 77 19.33 -4.22 -14.68
N ASP A 78 19.26 -4.90 -13.52
CA ASP A 78 18.27 -4.66 -12.47
C ASP A 78 18.92 -4.06 -11.21
N VAL A 79 18.09 -3.44 -10.38
CA VAL A 79 18.42 -3.05 -9.00
C VAL A 79 17.57 -3.91 -8.06
N LEU A 80 18.24 -4.61 -7.14
CA LEU A 80 17.57 -5.28 -6.04
C LEU A 80 17.35 -4.29 -4.90
N LEU A 81 16.11 -4.23 -4.41
CA LEU A 81 15.70 -3.51 -3.22
C LEU A 81 15.30 -4.54 -2.16
N ALA A 82 16.04 -4.59 -1.05
CA ALA A 82 15.73 -5.47 0.07
C ALA A 82 14.87 -4.72 1.09
N MET A 83 13.74 -5.32 1.44
CA MET A 83 12.73 -4.78 2.34
C MET A 83 12.37 -5.81 3.41
N GLU A 84 11.72 -5.36 4.47
CA GLU A 84 11.10 -6.25 5.44
C GLU A 84 10.10 -7.18 4.76
N LEU A 85 10.07 -8.44 5.21
CA LEU A 85 9.16 -9.46 4.70
C LEU A 85 7.87 -9.42 5.52
N VAL A 86 6.76 -9.08 4.86
CA VAL A 86 5.42 -9.06 5.44
C VAL A 86 4.65 -10.24 4.88
N SER A 87 4.17 -11.14 5.74
CA SER A 87 3.70 -12.47 5.31
C SER A 87 2.19 -12.69 5.42
N GLY A 88 1.42 -11.76 5.98
CA GLY A 88 -0.04 -11.88 6.12
C GLY A 88 -0.83 -11.58 4.85
N GLY A 89 -0.17 -11.53 3.69
CA GLY A 89 -0.79 -11.17 2.43
C GLY A 89 -1.06 -9.67 2.31
N SER A 90 -2.01 -9.29 1.47
CA SER A 90 -2.42 -7.92 1.24
C SER A 90 -3.89 -7.70 1.63
N LEU A 91 -4.30 -6.44 1.74
CA LEU A 91 -5.73 -6.12 1.90
C LEU A 91 -6.56 -6.61 0.71
N GLU A 92 -5.97 -6.74 -0.48
CA GLU A 92 -6.60 -7.37 -1.64
C GLU A 92 -6.93 -8.84 -1.37
N THR A 93 -5.96 -9.58 -0.80
CA THR A 93 -6.16 -10.99 -0.39
C THR A 93 -7.27 -11.08 0.65
N LEU A 94 -7.21 -10.25 1.70
CA LEU A 94 -8.22 -10.25 2.76
C LEU A 94 -9.63 -9.93 2.23
N LEU A 95 -9.74 -9.00 1.28
CA LEU A 95 -11.01 -8.69 0.62
C LEU A 95 -11.49 -9.83 -0.28
N GLY A 96 -10.58 -10.60 -0.87
CA GLY A 96 -10.91 -11.82 -1.60
C GLY A 96 -11.50 -12.91 -0.70
N ASP A 97 -10.92 -13.07 0.49
CA ASP A 97 -11.32 -14.10 1.45
C ASP A 97 -12.64 -13.77 2.18
N TYR A 98 -12.81 -12.51 2.60
CA TYR A 98 -13.91 -12.11 3.48
C TYR A 98 -14.92 -11.14 2.83
N GLY A 99 -14.64 -10.64 1.63
CA GLY A 99 -15.51 -9.69 0.95
C GLY A 99 -15.63 -8.36 1.72
N ARG A 100 -16.83 -8.04 2.17
CA ARG A 100 -17.11 -6.83 2.93
C ARG A 100 -16.60 -6.92 4.37
N LEU A 101 -15.88 -5.89 4.82
CA LEU A 101 -15.30 -5.85 6.17
C LEU A 101 -16.15 -5.02 7.15
N PRO A 102 -16.07 -5.35 8.46
CA PRO A 102 -16.78 -4.59 9.49
C PRO A 102 -16.36 -3.12 9.52
N PRO A 103 -17.28 -2.17 9.78
CA PRO A 103 -16.97 -0.73 9.77
C PRO A 103 -15.85 -0.32 10.73
N ALA A 104 -15.77 -0.92 11.92
CA ALA A 104 -14.70 -0.65 12.86
C ALA A 104 -13.34 -1.14 12.35
N TYR A 105 -13.30 -2.29 11.65
CA TYR A 105 -12.11 -2.79 10.99
C TYR A 105 -11.64 -1.87 9.86
N ALA A 106 -12.57 -1.47 9.00
CA ALA A 106 -12.27 -0.54 7.90
C ALA A 106 -11.77 0.82 8.42
N ALA A 107 -12.31 1.31 9.54
CA ALA A 107 -11.86 2.54 10.18
C ALA A 107 -10.42 2.40 10.71
N GLU A 108 -10.09 1.28 11.37
CA GLU A 108 -8.73 1.02 11.88
C GLU A 108 -7.71 0.93 10.75
N VAL A 109 -8.01 0.17 9.69
CA VAL A 109 -7.15 0.09 8.48
C VAL A 109 -6.96 1.47 7.85
N LEU A 110 -8.04 2.26 7.75
CA LEU A 110 -7.96 3.62 7.19
C LEU A 110 -7.11 4.54 8.08
N ASP A 111 -7.20 4.45 9.42
CA ASP A 111 -6.39 5.26 10.32
C ASP A 111 -4.90 4.97 10.17
N GLN A 112 -4.52 3.69 10.13
CA GLN A 112 -3.15 3.25 9.94
C GLN A 112 -2.61 3.68 8.56
N LEU A 113 -3.41 3.55 7.49
CA LEU A 113 -3.05 4.02 6.16
C LEU A 113 -2.84 5.54 6.14
N LEU A 114 -3.73 6.31 6.76
CA LEU A 114 -3.60 7.76 6.86
C LEU A 114 -2.40 8.18 7.70
N ALA A 115 -2.02 7.39 8.73
CA ALA A 115 -0.79 7.61 9.49
C ALA A 115 0.45 7.44 8.60
N ALA A 116 0.51 6.36 7.81
CA ALA A 116 1.56 6.13 6.83
C ALA A 116 1.65 7.28 5.80
N LEU A 117 0.51 7.65 5.21
CA LEU A 117 0.44 8.74 4.23
C LEU A 117 0.87 10.08 4.83
N GLY A 118 0.45 10.39 6.05
CA GLY A 118 0.87 11.61 6.74
C GLY A 118 2.38 11.68 6.92
N HIS A 119 3.00 10.56 7.28
CA HIS A 119 4.45 10.48 7.44
C HIS A 119 5.19 10.72 6.12
N ILE A 120 4.82 10.01 5.04
CA ILE A 120 5.50 10.17 3.73
C ILE A 120 5.26 11.55 3.11
N HIS A 121 4.05 12.11 3.26
CA HIS A 121 3.74 13.46 2.80
C HIS A 121 4.56 14.52 3.54
N GLY A 122 4.78 14.34 4.86
CA GLY A 122 5.66 15.17 5.66
C GLY A 122 7.13 15.15 5.20
N ALA A 123 7.55 14.04 4.59
CA ALA A 123 8.86 13.91 3.94
C ALA A 123 8.88 14.39 2.47
N GLY A 124 7.80 15.02 1.99
CA GLY A 124 7.68 15.52 0.61
C GLY A 124 7.45 14.44 -0.45
N VAL A 125 7.03 13.22 -0.04
CA VAL A 125 6.79 12.10 -0.95
C VAL A 125 5.29 11.88 -1.13
N VAL A 126 4.85 11.72 -2.38
CA VAL A 126 3.49 11.29 -2.75
C VAL A 126 3.55 9.86 -3.23
N HIS A 127 2.68 8.97 -2.72
CA HIS A 127 2.72 7.54 -3.01
C HIS A 127 2.31 7.20 -4.45
N ARG A 128 1.20 7.76 -4.93
CA ARG A 128 0.65 7.68 -6.30
C ARG A 128 0.05 6.34 -6.72
N ASP A 129 0.18 5.27 -5.93
CA ASP A 129 -0.40 3.95 -6.22
C ASP A 129 -0.98 3.29 -4.95
N VAL A 130 -1.76 4.05 -4.18
CA VAL A 130 -2.48 3.54 -3.01
C VAL A 130 -3.65 2.67 -3.50
N LYS A 131 -3.63 1.38 -3.12
CA LYS A 131 -4.65 0.38 -3.45
C LYS A 131 -4.54 -0.82 -2.52
N PRO A 132 -5.57 -1.68 -2.40
CA PRO A 132 -5.54 -2.83 -1.50
C PRO A 132 -4.35 -3.78 -1.70
N ALA A 133 -3.90 -4.00 -2.95
CA ALA A 133 -2.75 -4.85 -3.24
C ALA A 133 -1.42 -4.33 -2.67
N ASN A 134 -1.31 -3.01 -2.43
CA ASN A 134 -0.12 -2.36 -1.87
C ASN A 134 -0.22 -2.12 -0.35
N LEU A 135 -1.30 -2.57 0.29
CA LEU A 135 -1.48 -2.57 1.73
C LEU A 135 -1.23 -3.99 2.26
N LEU A 136 0.00 -4.27 2.66
CA LEU A 136 0.37 -5.55 3.22
C LEU A 136 -0.10 -5.63 4.67
N LEU A 137 -0.33 -6.85 5.15
CA LEU A 137 -0.83 -7.13 6.49
C LEU A 137 0.14 -8.05 7.22
N GLU A 138 0.36 -7.79 8.51
CA GLU A 138 1.04 -8.74 9.38
C GLU A 138 0.08 -9.86 9.78
N PRO A 139 0.54 -11.10 9.90
CA PRO A 139 -0.28 -12.22 10.36
C PRO A 139 -0.89 -11.94 11.74
N SER A 140 -2.18 -12.27 11.92
CA SER A 140 -2.88 -12.07 13.19
C SER A 140 -3.98 -13.11 13.39
N PRO A 141 -3.84 -14.00 14.37
CA PRO A 141 -4.86 -15.00 14.68
C PRO A 141 -6.15 -14.41 15.27
N VAL A 142 -6.07 -13.19 15.82
CA VAL A 142 -7.21 -12.45 16.37
C VAL A 142 -7.79 -11.42 15.40
N GLY A 143 -7.25 -11.36 14.19
CA GLY A 143 -7.70 -10.46 13.15
C GLY A 143 -7.30 -8.98 13.35
N ALA A 144 -6.41 -8.67 14.29
CA ALA A 144 -5.96 -7.30 14.49
C ALA A 144 -5.22 -6.80 13.23
N PRO A 145 -5.67 -5.74 12.56
CA PRO A 145 -4.96 -5.23 11.40
C PRO A 145 -3.67 -4.53 11.81
N HIS A 146 -2.56 -4.90 11.18
CA HIS A 146 -1.34 -4.11 11.17
C HIS A 146 -0.94 -3.89 9.72
N VAL A 147 -1.29 -2.70 9.22
CA VAL A 147 -1.11 -2.34 7.81
C VAL A 147 0.31 -1.86 7.56
N ARG A 148 0.89 -2.31 6.46
CA ARG A 148 2.21 -1.92 5.96
C ARG A 148 2.06 -1.44 4.52
N LEU A 149 2.09 -0.13 4.30
CA LEU A 149 2.03 0.49 2.97
C LEU A 149 3.34 0.21 2.22
N ALA A 150 3.23 -0.50 1.11
CA ALA A 150 4.33 -0.93 0.28
C ALA A 150 4.27 -0.29 -1.13
N ASP A 151 5.32 -0.50 -1.90
CA ASP A 151 5.37 -0.12 -3.32
C ASP A 151 5.22 1.36 -3.62
N PHE A 152 5.95 2.19 -2.85
CA PHE A 152 6.15 3.57 -3.24
C PHE A 152 6.59 3.62 -4.71
N GLY A 153 6.11 4.58 -5.45
CA GLY A 153 6.61 4.89 -6.78
C GLY A 153 8.10 5.29 -6.79
N ILE A 154 8.94 4.50 -6.09
CA ILE A 154 10.41 4.67 -5.96
C ILE A 154 11.11 4.67 -7.33
N ALA A 155 10.40 4.20 -8.36
CA ALA A 155 10.88 4.22 -9.74
C ALA A 155 10.90 5.63 -10.36
N LEU A 156 10.51 6.66 -9.62
CA LEU A 156 10.36 8.00 -10.16
C LEU A 156 11.56 8.86 -9.77
N GLY A 157 12.45 9.06 -10.74
CA GLY A 157 13.50 10.07 -10.69
C GLY A 157 12.95 11.46 -10.36
N ASP A 158 13.80 12.33 -9.86
CA ASP A 158 13.54 13.67 -9.33
C ASP A 158 12.91 14.68 -10.30
N ASP A 159 12.88 14.37 -11.57
CA ASP A 159 12.25 15.22 -12.56
C ASP A 159 10.81 14.78 -12.72
N GLY A 160 9.88 15.66 -12.39
CA GLY A 160 8.46 15.55 -12.66
C GLY A 160 8.12 15.20 -14.13
N MET A 161 8.96 14.41 -14.75
CA MET A 161 8.93 13.96 -16.12
C MET A 161 7.91 12.85 -16.27
N ARG A 162 6.76 13.27 -16.70
CA ARG A 162 5.79 12.62 -17.56
C ARG A 162 6.16 11.18 -17.96
N LEU A 163 5.73 10.19 -17.18
CA LEU A 163 5.60 8.82 -17.68
C LEU A 163 4.43 8.71 -18.70
N THR A 164 4.09 9.82 -19.35
CA THR A 164 2.99 9.95 -20.29
C THR A 164 3.42 9.94 -21.75
N THR A 165 4.72 9.76 -22.04
CA THR A 165 5.18 9.71 -23.44
C THR A 165 4.81 8.39 -24.15
N THR A 166 4.24 7.41 -23.45
CA THR A 166 3.87 6.11 -24.05
C THR A 166 2.44 5.62 -23.67
N GLY A 167 1.51 6.52 -23.30
CA GLY A 167 0.12 6.13 -23.11
C GLY A 167 -0.17 5.23 -21.88
N PHE A 168 0.77 5.05 -20.96
CA PHE A 168 0.55 4.28 -19.75
C PHE A 168 0.13 5.19 -18.59
N THR A 169 -1.12 5.08 -18.15
CA THR A 169 -1.60 5.66 -16.91
C THR A 169 -0.89 4.98 -15.73
N VAL A 170 -0.13 5.74 -14.94
CA VAL A 170 0.48 5.22 -13.72
C VAL A 170 -0.59 5.08 -12.65
N GLY A 171 -0.87 3.86 -12.20
CA GLY A 171 -1.83 3.53 -11.16
C GLY A 171 -2.99 2.65 -11.64
N THR A 172 -3.73 2.10 -10.70
CA THR A 172 -4.95 1.30 -10.97
C THR A 172 -6.13 2.25 -11.19
N PRO A 173 -6.81 2.22 -12.36
CA PRO A 173 -7.73 3.28 -12.78
C PRO A 173 -8.78 3.70 -11.75
N GLY A 174 -9.33 2.77 -10.99
CA GLY A 174 -10.38 3.05 -10.00
C GLY A 174 -9.92 3.78 -8.75
N TYR A 175 -8.62 3.77 -8.45
CA TYR A 175 -8.02 4.44 -7.29
C TYR A 175 -7.37 5.78 -7.69
N LEU A 176 -7.29 6.08 -8.98
CA LEU A 176 -6.77 7.36 -9.45
C LEU A 176 -7.76 8.48 -9.19
N ALA A 177 -7.29 9.54 -8.58
CA ALA A 177 -8.08 10.73 -8.34
C ALA A 177 -8.48 11.40 -9.68
N PRO A 178 -9.68 12.01 -9.78
CA PRO A 178 -10.17 12.64 -11.01
C PRO A 178 -9.18 13.63 -11.63
N GLU A 179 -8.55 14.46 -10.81
CA GLU A 179 -7.58 15.46 -11.28
C GLU A 179 -6.32 14.83 -11.90
N VAL A 180 -5.95 13.61 -11.50
CA VAL A 180 -4.82 12.88 -12.11
C VAL A 180 -5.20 12.38 -13.49
N LEU A 181 -6.45 11.94 -13.67
CA LEU A 181 -6.99 11.56 -14.98
C LEU A 181 -7.06 12.77 -15.94
N ASP A 182 -7.23 13.98 -15.38
CA ASP A 182 -7.25 15.25 -16.12
C ASP A 182 -5.85 15.87 -16.29
N TRP A 183 -4.78 15.08 -16.13
CA TRP A 183 -3.38 15.48 -16.36
C TRP A 183 -2.85 16.57 -15.42
N ASN A 184 -3.45 16.79 -14.27
CA ASN A 184 -2.94 17.70 -13.26
C ASN A 184 -1.72 17.13 -12.53
N ARG A 185 -0.93 18.03 -11.93
CA ARG A 185 0.25 17.62 -11.18
C ARG A 185 -0.13 16.77 -9.97
N PRO A 186 0.55 15.62 -9.77
CA PRO A 186 0.32 14.81 -8.58
C PRO A 186 0.60 15.58 -7.28
N GLY A 187 -0.26 15.35 -6.27
CA GLY A 187 -0.10 15.94 -4.95
C GLY A 187 -0.64 15.03 -3.83
N PRO A 188 -0.38 15.35 -2.55
CA PRO A 188 -0.83 14.53 -1.42
C PRO A 188 -2.33 14.20 -1.41
N ARG A 189 -3.17 15.09 -1.91
CA ARG A 189 -4.62 14.91 -1.93
C ARG A 189 -5.10 13.77 -2.85
N GLN A 190 -4.31 13.38 -3.84
CA GLN A 190 -4.62 12.20 -4.66
C GLN A 190 -4.52 10.89 -3.86
N ASP A 191 -3.52 10.79 -2.95
CA ASP A 191 -3.38 9.62 -2.09
C ASP A 191 -4.52 9.54 -1.06
N LEU A 192 -5.06 10.69 -0.62
CA LEU A 192 -6.23 10.75 0.25
C LEU A 192 -7.49 10.27 -0.47
N TYR A 193 -7.66 10.62 -1.75
CA TYR A 193 -8.74 10.07 -2.58
C TYR A 193 -8.62 8.54 -2.67
N ALA A 194 -7.45 8.04 -3.01
CA ALA A 194 -7.20 6.61 -3.11
C ALA A 194 -7.47 5.87 -1.78
N ALA A 195 -7.05 6.46 -0.63
CA ALA A 195 -7.36 5.91 0.69
C ALA A 195 -8.88 5.88 0.96
N GLY A 196 -9.62 6.90 0.52
CA GLY A 196 -11.08 6.92 0.55
C GLY A 196 -11.69 5.79 -0.27
N MET A 197 -11.18 5.54 -1.48
CA MET A 197 -11.64 4.45 -2.36
C MET A 197 -11.31 3.06 -1.80
N VAL A 198 -10.16 2.90 -1.14
CA VAL A 198 -9.84 1.67 -0.39
C VAL A 198 -10.88 1.44 0.72
N CYS A 199 -11.19 2.47 1.51
CA CYS A 199 -12.19 2.36 2.56
C CYS A 199 -13.60 2.09 2.00
N TRP A 200 -13.97 2.75 0.91
CA TRP A 200 -15.21 2.48 0.17
C TRP A 200 -15.34 1.00 -0.19
N ARG A 201 -14.28 0.42 -0.76
CA ARG A 201 -14.24 -0.99 -1.15
C ARG A 201 -14.40 -1.93 0.06
N MET A 202 -13.69 -1.66 1.16
CA MET A 202 -13.85 -2.44 2.40
C MET A 202 -15.28 -2.43 2.92
N LEU A 203 -15.95 -1.28 2.87
CA LEU A 203 -17.29 -1.09 3.41
C LEU A 203 -18.42 -1.57 2.49
N THR A 204 -18.19 -1.65 1.20
CA THR A 204 -19.19 -2.11 0.23
C THR A 204 -19.03 -3.58 -0.13
N GLY A 205 -17.82 -4.13 -0.06
CA GLY A 205 -17.48 -5.46 -0.59
C GLY A 205 -17.52 -5.53 -2.11
N ALA A 206 -17.64 -4.38 -2.77
CA ALA A 206 -17.61 -4.32 -4.24
C ALA A 206 -16.21 -4.68 -4.76
N GLY A 207 -16.13 -5.04 -6.05
CA GLY A 207 -14.86 -5.18 -6.75
C GLY A 207 -14.09 -3.87 -6.84
N ASP A 208 -13.04 -3.85 -7.66
CA ASP A 208 -12.30 -2.61 -7.90
C ASP A 208 -13.21 -1.49 -8.36
N PRO A 209 -13.05 -0.26 -7.81
CA PRO A 209 -13.88 0.85 -8.21
C PRO A 209 -13.67 1.19 -9.69
N ALA A 210 -14.73 1.63 -10.35
CA ALA A 210 -14.63 2.21 -11.68
C ALA A 210 -13.90 3.56 -11.63
N PRO A 211 -13.26 4.01 -12.74
CA PRO A 211 -12.74 5.36 -12.81
C PRO A 211 -13.83 6.39 -12.48
N ARG A 212 -13.51 7.38 -11.62
CA ARG A 212 -14.46 8.38 -11.11
C ARG A 212 -15.67 7.76 -10.40
N GLN A 213 -15.45 6.64 -9.68
CA GLN A 213 -16.49 5.97 -8.90
C GLN A 213 -17.09 6.94 -7.87
N ARG A 214 -18.41 7.09 -7.91
CA ARG A 214 -19.12 7.85 -6.87
C ARG A 214 -19.38 7.00 -5.63
N VAL A 215 -19.26 7.60 -4.47
CA VAL A 215 -19.42 6.91 -3.18
C VAL A 215 -20.83 6.34 -2.99
N GLY A 216 -21.84 7.01 -3.52
CA GLY A 216 -23.23 6.52 -3.45
C GLY A 216 -23.88 6.65 -2.06
N PRO A 217 -25.06 6.02 -1.85
CA PRO A 217 -25.75 6.02 -0.58
C PRO A 217 -25.00 5.23 0.49
N VAL A 218 -25.32 5.48 1.76
CA VAL A 218 -24.74 4.77 2.91
C VAL A 218 -25.13 3.29 2.84
N PRO A 219 -24.17 2.35 2.81
CA PRO A 219 -24.48 0.92 2.84
C PRO A 219 -25.11 0.52 4.20
N ALA A 220 -25.96 -0.50 4.18
CA ALA A 220 -26.58 -1.02 5.41
C ALA A 220 -25.51 -1.41 6.44
N GLY A 221 -25.69 -1.02 7.71
CA GLY A 221 -24.78 -1.31 8.82
C GLY A 221 -23.51 -0.44 8.86
N VAL A 222 -23.32 0.50 7.92
CA VAL A 222 -22.21 1.47 7.98
C VAL A 222 -22.67 2.72 8.72
N PRO A 223 -21.95 3.19 9.76
CA PRO A 223 -22.27 4.43 10.44
C PRO A 223 -22.20 5.62 9.49
N PRO A 224 -23.23 6.50 9.46
CA PRO A 224 -23.27 7.67 8.57
C PRO A 224 -22.08 8.61 8.75
N ALA A 225 -21.55 8.73 9.96
CA ALA A 225 -20.35 9.53 10.23
C ALA A 225 -19.13 9.01 9.49
N LEU A 226 -18.87 7.68 9.52
CA LEU A 226 -17.77 7.06 8.77
C LEU A 226 -17.96 7.26 7.26
N TRP A 227 -19.20 7.04 6.77
CA TRP A 227 -19.49 7.23 5.34
C TRP A 227 -19.28 8.68 4.89
N SER A 228 -19.57 9.66 5.76
CA SER A 228 -19.27 11.06 5.49
C SER A 228 -17.76 11.33 5.36
N VAL A 229 -16.93 10.66 6.17
CA VAL A 229 -15.47 10.75 6.05
C VAL A 229 -15.01 10.17 4.70
N VAL A 230 -15.52 9.00 4.32
CA VAL A 230 -15.24 8.39 3.00
C VAL A 230 -15.66 9.32 1.87
N GLY A 231 -16.86 9.88 1.93
CA GLY A 231 -17.38 10.82 0.93
C GLY A 231 -16.53 12.08 0.77
N ARG A 232 -15.97 12.60 1.88
CA ARG A 232 -15.04 13.75 1.82
C ARG A 232 -13.68 13.37 1.23
N LEU A 233 -13.15 12.20 1.57
CA LEU A 233 -11.90 11.72 0.97
C LEU A 233 -12.04 11.52 -0.54
N CYS A 234 -13.18 10.98 -0.98
CA CYS A 234 -13.49 10.68 -2.38
C CYS A 234 -14.12 11.86 -3.14
N ALA A 235 -14.09 13.08 -2.63
CA ALA A 235 -14.63 14.24 -3.34
C ALA A 235 -13.90 14.45 -4.69
N ASP A 236 -14.68 14.70 -5.75
CA ASP A 236 -14.12 14.95 -7.10
C ASP A 236 -13.21 16.17 -7.10
N ASP A 237 -13.65 17.27 -6.44
CA ASP A 237 -12.84 18.46 -6.24
C ASP A 237 -11.81 18.24 -5.12
N PRO A 238 -10.50 18.29 -5.40
CA PRO A 238 -9.45 18.14 -4.39
C PRO A 238 -9.54 19.17 -3.26
N ALA A 239 -10.10 20.36 -3.52
CA ALA A 239 -10.25 21.39 -2.51
C ALA A 239 -11.29 21.03 -1.42
N ARG A 240 -12.21 20.12 -1.73
CA ARG A 240 -13.23 19.61 -0.79
C ARG A 240 -12.73 18.44 0.06
N ARG A 241 -11.58 17.86 -0.28
CA ARG A 241 -10.93 16.83 0.54
C ARG A 241 -10.24 17.43 1.75
N PRO A 242 -9.95 16.64 2.81
CA PRO A 242 -9.09 17.10 3.89
C PRO A 242 -7.75 17.64 3.36
N GLU A 243 -7.22 18.70 3.97
CA GLU A 243 -5.95 19.30 3.56
C GLU A 243 -4.75 18.38 3.80
N SER A 244 -4.88 17.48 4.79
CA SER A 244 -3.82 16.54 5.16
C SER A 244 -4.39 15.23 5.70
N ALA A 245 -3.56 14.19 5.70
CA ALA A 245 -3.88 12.93 6.35
C ALA A 245 -4.19 13.10 7.85
N ALA A 246 -3.52 14.04 8.53
CA ALA A 246 -3.77 14.34 9.94
C ALA A 246 -5.19 14.91 10.16
N MET A 247 -5.70 15.75 9.25
CA MET A 247 -7.08 16.22 9.32
C MET A 247 -8.08 15.09 9.06
N ALA A 248 -7.79 14.22 8.10
CA ALA A 248 -8.62 13.04 7.83
C ALA A 248 -8.69 12.10 9.05
N ARG A 249 -7.55 11.83 9.70
CA ARG A 249 -7.48 11.03 10.93
C ARG A 249 -8.30 11.61 12.07
N ARG A 250 -8.24 12.93 12.28
CA ARG A 250 -9.08 13.60 13.29
C ARG A 250 -10.57 13.42 13.02
N ALA A 251 -10.99 13.55 11.76
CA ALA A 251 -12.37 13.34 11.38
C ALA A 251 -12.80 11.87 11.57
N LEU A 252 -11.92 10.93 11.29
CA LEU A 252 -12.14 9.49 11.50
C LEU A 252 -12.26 9.15 12.99
N ALA A 253 -11.35 9.67 13.83
CA ALA A 253 -11.39 9.48 15.29
C ALA A 253 -12.69 9.99 15.92
N ALA A 254 -13.28 11.06 15.37
CA ALA A 254 -14.58 11.59 15.81
C ALA A 254 -15.76 10.62 15.58
N CYS A 255 -15.60 9.60 14.73
CA CYS A 255 -16.61 8.56 14.52
C CYS A 255 -16.71 7.58 15.72
N ARG A 256 -15.74 7.56 16.62
CA ARG A 256 -15.71 6.75 17.86
C ARG A 256 -16.00 5.27 17.62
N LEU A 257 -15.42 4.69 16.57
CA LEU A 257 -15.54 3.29 16.25
C LEU A 257 -14.45 2.51 16.99
N GLU A 258 -14.86 1.54 17.79
CA GLU A 258 -13.95 0.68 18.55
C GLU A 258 -13.89 -0.71 17.90
N LEU A 259 -12.69 -1.15 17.56
CA LEU A 259 -12.43 -2.50 17.08
C LEU A 259 -12.27 -3.42 18.31
N ARG A 260 -13.07 -4.50 18.34
CA ARG A 260 -13.01 -5.51 19.40
C ARG A 260 -12.30 -6.76 18.92
N PHE A 261 -11.59 -7.42 19.82
CA PHE A 261 -10.85 -8.64 19.54
C PHE A 261 -11.44 -9.84 20.29
N PRO A 262 -11.45 -11.06 19.70
CA PRO A 262 -11.09 -11.34 18.32
C PRO A 262 -12.05 -10.67 17.34
N VAL A 263 -11.53 -10.24 16.19
CA VAL A 263 -12.34 -9.60 15.15
C VAL A 263 -13.27 -10.64 14.53
N ARG A 264 -14.50 -10.23 14.25
CA ARG A 264 -15.49 -11.06 13.55
C ARG A 264 -15.94 -10.37 12.27
N THR A 265 -16.26 -11.17 11.26
CA THR A 265 -16.93 -10.73 10.03
C THR A 265 -18.34 -10.21 10.33
N LEU A 266 -19.01 -9.68 9.31
CA LEU A 266 -20.40 -9.25 9.44
C LEU A 266 -21.37 -10.41 9.74
N ASP A 267 -21.00 -11.62 9.34
CA ASP A 267 -21.77 -12.84 9.59
C ASP A 267 -21.38 -13.51 10.91
N GLY A 268 -20.48 -12.91 11.68
CA GLY A 268 -20.07 -13.38 13.00
C GLY A 268 -18.92 -14.40 13.00
N GLU A 269 -18.39 -14.77 11.85
CA GLU A 269 -17.26 -15.68 11.74
C GLU A 269 -15.94 -15.01 12.19
N PRO A 270 -14.97 -15.75 12.73
CA PRO A 270 -13.66 -15.20 13.07
C PRO A 270 -12.95 -14.66 11.82
N LEU A 271 -12.49 -13.39 11.88
CA LEU A 271 -11.59 -12.84 10.87
C LEU A 271 -10.16 -13.10 11.34
N GLN A 272 -9.35 -13.72 10.50
CA GLN A 272 -7.95 -14.04 10.78
C GLN A 272 -7.07 -13.59 9.62
N ILE A 273 -5.86 -13.20 9.90
CA ILE A 273 -4.84 -12.88 8.90
C ILE A 273 -3.79 -13.98 8.97
N PHE A 274 -3.79 -14.85 7.98
CA PHE A 274 -2.90 -16.00 7.93
C PHE A 274 -1.51 -15.64 7.44
N ASP A 275 -0.50 -16.41 7.84
CA ASP A 275 0.81 -16.38 7.20
C ASP A 275 0.72 -17.13 5.86
N HIS A 276 0.83 -16.40 4.75
CA HIS A 276 0.74 -16.93 3.39
C HIS A 276 2.08 -17.47 2.86
N LEU A 277 3.19 -17.18 3.53
CA LEU A 277 4.50 -17.57 3.02
C LEU A 277 4.98 -18.90 3.57
N GLY A 278 4.49 -19.32 4.74
CA GLY A 278 4.93 -20.53 5.40
C GLY A 278 6.45 -20.60 5.64
N PRO A 279 6.99 -21.77 6.01
CA PRO A 279 8.43 -21.94 6.16
C PRO A 279 9.15 -21.71 4.83
N PRO A 280 10.40 -21.17 4.84
CA PRO A 280 11.18 -20.99 3.63
C PRO A 280 11.49 -22.33 2.98
N PRO A 281 11.63 -22.39 1.64
CA PRO A 281 12.11 -23.58 0.94
C PRO A 281 13.50 -23.95 1.43
N ARG A 282 13.75 -25.27 1.56
CA ARG A 282 15.04 -25.85 1.97
C ARG A 282 16.09 -25.71 0.89
#